data_f61c92b4b2679ad6b6ba6d6406c3d22e
#
_entry.id   f61c92b4b2679ad6b6ba6d6406c3d22e
#
_cell.length_a   1.000
_cell.length_b   1.000
_cell.length_c   1.000
_cell.angle_alpha   90.00
_cell.angle_beta   90.00
_cell.angle_gamma   90.00
#
_symmetry.space_group_name_H-M   'P 1'
#
loop_
_entity.id
_entity.type
_entity.pdbx_description
1 polymer ?
#
loop_
_entity_poly.entity_id
_entity_poly.type
_entity_poly.pdbx_seq_one_letter_code
_entity_poly.pdbx_strand_id
1 'polypeptide(L)'
;MDNREYIIKHRHEDVRRLALGRAEQGVDMPFCLRQIEAWQKACTKLPRWAETDDILFPPRINMEQCSSQATAEYKRDLILRLLPEHRSSMADLTGGFGVDFSFLSPLFEKAVYVERDADLCQIASHNMPLLGASHAQVICADAEHFLEDASQQDLLFLDPARRDDSGRKVVALHDC
;
A
#
# COMPACT_ATOMS: atom_id res chain seq x y z
N MET A 1 19.89 -18.37 -9.24
CA MET A 1 18.62 -18.05 -8.52
C MET A 1 18.44 -16.55 -8.59
N ASP A 2 17.27 -16.09 -8.98
CA ASP A 2 16.94 -14.66 -8.94
C ASP A 2 16.34 -14.23 -7.58
N ASN A 3 16.05 -12.93 -7.42
CA ASN A 3 15.49 -12.40 -6.18
C ASN A 3 14.14 -13.03 -5.82
N ARG A 4 13.27 -13.24 -6.81
CA ARG A 4 11.93 -13.81 -6.61
C ARG A 4 12.02 -15.25 -6.12
N GLU A 5 12.82 -16.08 -6.78
CA GLU A 5 13.05 -17.46 -6.39
C GLU A 5 13.62 -17.55 -4.97
N TYR A 6 14.56 -16.64 -4.63
CA TYR A 6 15.15 -16.58 -3.29
C TYR A 6 14.08 -16.25 -2.24
N ILE A 7 13.26 -15.21 -2.46
CA ILE A 7 12.19 -14.79 -1.54
C ILE A 7 11.21 -15.96 -1.30
N ILE A 8 10.70 -16.58 -2.37
CA ILE A 8 9.74 -17.68 -2.27
C ILE A 8 10.31 -18.85 -1.46
N LYS A 9 11.56 -19.22 -1.74
CA LYS A 9 12.24 -20.35 -1.09
C LYS A 9 12.45 -20.12 0.41
N HIS A 10 12.77 -18.87 0.80
CA HIS A 10 13.24 -18.55 2.15
C HIS A 10 12.22 -17.75 2.99
N ARG A 11 11.04 -17.42 2.46
CA ARG A 11 10.05 -16.55 3.13
C ARG A 11 9.56 -17.04 4.50
N HIS A 12 9.73 -18.34 4.81
CA HIS A 12 9.36 -18.93 6.09
C HIS A 12 10.53 -19.07 7.08
N GLU A 13 11.73 -18.66 6.69
CA GLU A 13 12.93 -18.77 7.53
C GLU A 13 13.13 -17.50 8.39
N ASP A 14 13.91 -17.62 9.44
CA ASP A 14 14.29 -16.48 10.30
C ASP A 14 15.20 -15.52 9.52
N VAL A 15 14.73 -14.28 9.34
CA VAL A 15 15.42 -13.24 8.54
C VAL A 15 16.79 -12.90 9.12
N ARG A 16 16.96 -12.94 10.46
CA ARG A 16 18.25 -12.66 11.11
C ARG A 16 19.25 -13.76 10.79
N ARG A 17 18.80 -15.01 10.76
CA ARG A 17 19.64 -16.15 10.38
C ARG A 17 20.04 -16.06 8.91
N LEU A 18 19.11 -15.69 8.01
CA LEU A 18 19.42 -15.48 6.60
C LEU A 18 20.44 -14.35 6.40
N ALA A 19 20.32 -13.26 7.16
CA ALA A 19 21.26 -12.13 7.10
C ALA A 19 22.70 -12.47 7.50
N LEU A 20 22.89 -13.50 8.32
CA LEU A 20 24.21 -14.02 8.75
C LEU A 20 24.76 -15.08 7.78
N GLY A 21 23.95 -15.52 6.83
CA GLY A 21 24.33 -16.51 5.82
C GLY A 21 25.28 -15.96 4.76
N ARG A 22 25.74 -16.84 3.86
CA ARG A 22 26.53 -16.40 2.71
C ARG A 22 25.61 -15.75 1.68
N ALA A 23 26.06 -14.63 1.11
CA ALA A 23 25.38 -14.02 -0.03
C ALA A 23 25.35 -14.99 -1.22
N GLU A 24 24.19 -15.16 -1.84
CA GLU A 24 24.05 -15.95 -3.06
C GLU A 24 24.36 -15.09 -4.28
N GLN A 25 25.09 -15.67 -5.24
CA GLN A 25 25.46 -14.96 -6.45
C GLN A 25 24.22 -14.63 -7.29
N GLY A 26 24.08 -13.35 -7.69
CA GLY A 26 22.95 -12.86 -8.50
C GLY A 26 21.70 -12.49 -7.68
N VAL A 27 21.78 -12.49 -6.35
CA VAL A 27 20.69 -12.14 -5.44
C VAL A 27 20.99 -10.81 -4.74
N ASP A 28 20.08 -9.86 -4.80
CA ASP A 28 20.11 -8.65 -3.96
C ASP A 28 19.63 -9.02 -2.54
N MET A 29 20.56 -9.47 -1.71
CA MET A 29 20.27 -9.90 -0.34
C MET A 29 19.57 -8.84 0.50
N PRO A 30 19.99 -7.55 0.53
CA PRO A 30 19.28 -6.51 1.27
C PRO A 30 17.81 -6.35 0.83
N PHE A 31 17.55 -6.39 -0.46
CA PHE A 31 16.18 -6.35 -0.99
C PHE A 31 15.39 -7.58 -0.56
N CYS A 32 15.92 -8.78 -0.79
CA CYS A 32 15.24 -10.04 -0.46
C CYS A 32 14.90 -10.15 1.02
N LEU A 33 15.83 -9.79 1.92
CA LEU A 33 15.59 -9.83 3.36
C LEU A 33 14.48 -8.87 3.79
N ARG A 34 14.44 -7.65 3.22
CA ARG A 34 13.35 -6.70 3.46
C ARG A 34 12.00 -7.24 3.00
N GLN A 35 11.94 -7.83 1.80
CA GLN A 35 10.71 -8.43 1.26
C GLN A 35 10.23 -9.62 2.11
N ILE A 36 11.14 -10.49 2.55
CA ILE A 36 10.82 -11.63 3.43
C ILE A 36 10.29 -11.14 4.78
N GLU A 37 10.96 -10.19 5.43
CA GLU A 37 10.50 -9.61 6.71
C GLU A 37 9.10 -8.99 6.58
N ALA A 38 8.88 -8.23 5.50
CA ALA A 38 7.60 -7.58 5.24
C ALA A 38 6.50 -8.61 4.93
N TRP A 39 6.79 -9.64 4.13
CA TRP A 39 5.85 -10.74 3.86
C TRP A 39 5.45 -11.48 5.14
N GLN A 40 6.40 -11.80 6.02
CA GLN A 40 6.11 -12.45 7.31
C GLN A 40 5.16 -11.61 8.19
N LYS A 41 5.33 -10.29 8.21
CA LYS A 41 4.39 -9.37 8.88
C LYS A 41 3.04 -9.33 8.19
N ALA A 42 3.03 -9.34 6.85
CA ALA A 42 1.81 -9.33 6.06
C ALA A 42 0.94 -10.57 6.29
N CYS A 43 1.53 -11.74 6.55
CA CYS A 43 0.77 -12.95 6.86
C CYS A 43 -0.27 -12.76 7.98
N THR A 44 -0.01 -11.88 8.94
CA THR A 44 -0.95 -11.59 10.03
C THR A 44 -1.73 -10.30 9.79
N LYS A 45 -1.07 -9.24 9.27
CA LYS A 45 -1.67 -7.91 9.12
C LYS A 45 -2.51 -7.78 7.86
N LEU A 46 -2.09 -8.41 6.77
CA LEU A 46 -2.62 -8.29 5.41
C LEU A 46 -2.67 -9.68 4.72
N PRO A 47 -3.43 -10.66 5.24
CA PRO A 47 -3.42 -12.03 4.73
C PRO A 47 -3.64 -12.13 3.21
N ARG A 48 -4.62 -11.41 2.66
CA ARG A 48 -4.89 -11.36 1.22
C ARG A 48 -3.67 -10.93 0.39
N TRP A 49 -2.91 -9.95 0.89
CA TRP A 49 -1.70 -9.48 0.22
C TRP A 49 -0.57 -10.52 0.30
N ALA A 50 -0.43 -11.20 1.44
CA ALA A 50 0.56 -12.26 1.61
C ALA A 50 0.27 -13.53 0.78
N GLU A 51 -1.01 -13.78 0.48
CA GLU A 51 -1.47 -14.88 -0.38
C GLU A 51 -1.39 -14.53 -1.88
N THR A 52 -1.27 -13.26 -2.22
CA THR A 52 -1.11 -12.81 -3.60
C THR A 52 0.36 -12.88 -3.99
N ASP A 53 0.66 -13.62 -5.07
CA ASP A 53 2.02 -13.73 -5.58
C ASP A 53 2.53 -12.39 -6.15
N ASP A 54 3.85 -12.20 -6.11
CA ASP A 54 4.56 -11.07 -6.70
C ASP A 54 4.27 -9.69 -6.08
N ILE A 55 3.65 -9.63 -4.92
CA ILE A 55 3.48 -8.38 -4.20
C ILE A 55 4.83 -7.79 -3.78
N LEU A 56 5.02 -6.51 -4.07
CA LEU A 56 6.14 -5.71 -3.57
C LEU A 56 5.74 -5.02 -2.27
N PHE A 57 6.52 -5.25 -1.23
CA PHE A 57 6.30 -4.62 0.07
C PHE A 57 7.18 -3.37 0.24
N PRO A 58 6.65 -2.29 0.83
CA PRO A 58 7.38 -1.05 1.05
C PRO A 58 8.37 -1.17 2.22
N PRO A 59 9.16 -0.12 2.49
CA PRO A 59 9.96 -0.02 3.69
C PRO A 59 9.15 -0.29 4.97
N ARG A 60 9.84 -0.76 6.02
CA ARG A 60 9.24 -1.19 7.29
C ARG A 60 8.28 -0.16 7.90
N ILE A 61 8.62 1.14 7.82
CA ILE A 61 7.81 2.20 8.40
C ILE A 61 6.41 2.26 7.77
N ASN A 62 6.31 2.11 6.46
CA ASN A 62 5.04 2.11 5.75
C ASN A 62 4.20 0.87 6.09
N MET A 63 4.86 -0.30 6.27
CA MET A 63 4.20 -1.51 6.76
C MET A 63 3.65 -1.36 8.18
N GLU A 64 4.32 -0.61 9.04
CA GLU A 64 3.86 -0.36 10.41
C GLU A 64 2.68 0.62 10.45
N GLN A 65 2.69 1.63 9.60
CA GLN A 65 1.67 2.71 9.55
C GLN A 65 0.42 2.36 8.76
N CYS A 66 0.49 1.47 7.77
CA CYS A 66 -0.68 1.12 6.97
C CYS A 66 -1.80 0.47 7.81
N SER A 67 -3.02 0.55 7.32
CA SER A 67 -4.17 -0.16 7.89
C SER A 67 -3.94 -1.68 7.93
N SER A 68 -4.57 -2.35 8.89
CA SER A 68 -4.73 -3.81 8.81
C SER A 68 -5.81 -4.17 7.79
N GLN A 69 -5.80 -5.40 7.30
CA GLN A 69 -6.85 -5.89 6.41
C GLN A 69 -8.24 -5.72 7.04
N ALA A 70 -8.41 -6.09 8.31
CA ALA A 70 -9.68 -5.94 9.02
C ALA A 70 -10.16 -4.47 9.07
N THR A 71 -9.22 -3.51 9.22
CA THR A 71 -9.54 -2.08 9.18
C THR A 71 -9.97 -1.65 7.79
N ALA A 72 -9.28 -2.08 6.75
CA ALA A 72 -9.62 -1.77 5.36
C ALA A 72 -10.97 -2.39 4.94
N GLU A 73 -11.25 -3.61 5.36
CA GLU A 73 -12.54 -4.28 5.16
C GLU A 73 -13.68 -3.53 5.88
N TYR A 74 -13.46 -3.08 7.11
CA TYR A 74 -14.43 -2.26 7.83
C TYR A 74 -14.72 -0.94 7.09
N LYS A 75 -13.67 -0.25 6.59
CA LYS A 75 -13.83 0.97 5.78
C LYS A 75 -14.63 0.68 4.50
N ARG A 76 -14.33 -0.41 3.80
CA ARG A 76 -15.08 -0.87 2.63
C ARG A 76 -16.56 -1.06 2.96
N ASP A 77 -16.88 -1.77 4.02
CA ASP A 77 -18.26 -2.05 4.42
C ASP A 77 -19.01 -0.78 4.86
N LEU A 78 -18.27 0.19 5.42
CA LEU A 78 -18.82 1.52 5.73
C LEU A 78 -19.18 2.27 4.45
N ILE A 79 -18.30 2.29 3.45
CA ILE A 79 -18.56 2.95 2.17
C ILE A 79 -19.76 2.32 1.45
N LEU A 80 -19.88 1.00 1.46
CA LEU A 80 -21.06 0.30 0.88
C LEU A 80 -22.37 0.73 1.53
N ARG A 81 -22.37 1.08 2.81
CA ARG A 81 -23.55 1.58 3.54
C ARG A 81 -23.83 3.05 3.28
N LEU A 82 -22.78 3.87 3.16
CA LEU A 82 -22.91 5.32 2.95
C LEU A 82 -23.23 5.69 1.50
N LEU A 83 -22.72 4.91 0.55
CA LEU A 83 -22.89 5.12 -0.90
C LEU A 83 -23.50 3.85 -1.54
N PRO A 84 -24.79 3.55 -1.31
CA PRO A 84 -25.38 2.30 -1.79
C PRO A 84 -25.55 2.25 -3.31
N GLU A 85 -25.79 3.40 -3.99
CA GLU A 85 -26.21 3.44 -5.39
C GLU A 85 -25.23 4.16 -6.34
N HIS A 86 -24.42 5.09 -5.86
CA HIS A 86 -23.56 5.93 -6.69
C HIS A 86 -22.08 5.75 -6.30
N ARG A 87 -21.35 5.00 -7.12
CA ARG A 87 -19.92 4.74 -6.95
C ARG A 87 -19.20 4.81 -8.31
N SER A 88 -19.37 5.96 -9.00
CA SER A 88 -18.74 6.14 -10.30
C SER A 88 -17.26 6.49 -10.16
N SER A 89 -16.88 7.27 -9.15
CA SER A 89 -15.50 7.71 -9.01
C SER A 89 -15.03 7.90 -7.57
N MET A 90 -13.76 7.56 -7.32
CA MET A 90 -13.08 7.85 -6.07
C MET A 90 -11.66 8.36 -6.28
N ALA A 91 -11.18 9.15 -5.34
CA ALA A 91 -9.75 9.45 -5.22
C ALA A 91 -9.29 9.23 -3.77
N ASP A 92 -8.17 8.52 -3.61
CA ASP A 92 -7.42 8.44 -2.37
C ASP A 92 -6.27 9.44 -2.46
N LEU A 93 -6.32 10.48 -1.64
CA LEU A 93 -5.37 11.59 -1.65
C LEU A 93 -4.14 11.35 -0.78
N THR A 94 -4.10 10.22 -0.10
CA THR A 94 -3.04 9.83 0.84
C THR A 94 -2.69 8.35 0.67
N GLY A 95 -2.43 7.95 -0.57
CA GLY A 95 -2.35 6.55 -0.99
C GLY A 95 -1.46 5.64 -0.14
N GLY A 96 -0.29 6.13 0.30
CA GLY A 96 0.64 5.38 1.15
C GLY A 96 1.00 4.02 0.56
N PHE A 97 0.93 2.96 1.35
CA PHE A 97 1.12 1.60 0.81
C PHE A 97 -0.07 1.10 -0.05
N GLY A 98 -1.21 1.79 -0.04
CA GLY A 98 -2.37 1.45 -0.86
C GLY A 98 -3.28 0.36 -0.29
N VAL A 99 -3.14 0.03 1.00
CA VAL A 99 -3.97 -1.02 1.61
C VAL A 99 -5.44 -0.64 1.53
N ASP A 100 -5.84 0.50 2.08
CA ASP A 100 -7.24 0.96 2.05
C ASP A 100 -7.73 1.10 0.61
N PHE A 101 -6.92 1.69 -0.26
CA PHE A 101 -7.23 1.84 -1.68
C PHE A 101 -7.54 0.51 -2.37
N SER A 102 -6.79 -0.55 -2.08
CA SER A 102 -6.99 -1.88 -2.69
C SER A 102 -8.33 -2.53 -2.32
N PHE A 103 -8.93 -2.15 -1.19
CA PHE A 103 -10.25 -2.62 -0.75
C PHE A 103 -11.39 -1.69 -1.19
N LEU A 104 -11.11 -0.40 -1.37
CA LEU A 104 -12.12 0.60 -1.75
C LEU A 104 -12.27 0.72 -3.26
N SER A 105 -11.16 0.76 -4.00
CA SER A 105 -11.18 1.00 -5.46
C SER A 105 -12.04 0.02 -6.25
N PRO A 106 -12.15 -1.30 -5.91
CA PRO A 106 -13.02 -2.22 -6.64
C PRO A 106 -14.53 -1.90 -6.52
N LEU A 107 -14.90 -1.00 -5.61
CA LEU A 107 -16.29 -0.56 -5.47
C LEU A 107 -16.69 0.53 -6.47
N PHE A 108 -15.73 1.13 -7.17
CA PHE A 108 -15.93 2.27 -8.05
C PHE A 108 -15.55 1.94 -9.49
N GLU A 109 -16.21 2.61 -10.46
CA GLU A 109 -15.88 2.47 -11.88
C GLU A 109 -14.53 3.11 -12.23
N LYS A 110 -14.23 4.23 -11.56
CA LYS A 110 -12.97 4.97 -11.69
C LYS A 110 -12.35 5.15 -10.31
N ALA A 111 -11.07 4.88 -10.19
CA ALA A 111 -10.35 5.04 -8.95
C ALA A 111 -8.98 5.67 -9.20
N VAL A 112 -8.68 6.73 -8.47
CA VAL A 112 -7.42 7.46 -8.53
C VAL A 112 -6.70 7.32 -7.20
N TYR A 113 -5.45 6.86 -7.27
CA TYR A 113 -4.53 6.79 -6.15
C TYR A 113 -3.53 7.94 -6.29
N VAL A 114 -3.44 8.80 -5.29
CA VAL A 114 -2.52 9.94 -5.25
C VAL A 114 -1.54 9.77 -4.10
N GLU A 115 -0.26 9.86 -4.39
CA GLU A 115 0.83 9.74 -3.42
C GLU A 115 2.02 10.57 -3.89
N ARG A 116 2.68 11.28 -2.97
CA ARG A 116 3.84 12.12 -3.27
C ARG A 116 5.16 11.35 -3.33
N ASP A 117 5.25 10.21 -2.64
CA ASP A 117 6.43 9.35 -2.62
C ASP A 117 6.49 8.50 -3.90
N ALA A 118 7.49 8.77 -4.73
CA ALA A 118 7.66 8.08 -6.02
C ALA A 118 7.88 6.57 -5.88
N ASP A 119 8.54 6.12 -4.82
CA ASP A 119 8.77 4.68 -4.58
C ASP A 119 7.45 3.98 -4.21
N LEU A 120 6.60 4.63 -3.41
CA LEU A 120 5.27 4.11 -3.11
C LEU A 120 4.37 4.11 -4.34
N CYS A 121 4.46 5.11 -5.21
CA CYS A 121 3.74 5.14 -6.49
C CYS A 121 4.15 3.97 -7.39
N GLN A 122 5.43 3.64 -7.47
CA GLN A 122 5.92 2.48 -8.23
C GLN A 122 5.40 1.17 -7.65
N ILE A 123 5.45 1.01 -6.33
CA ILE A 123 4.93 -0.15 -5.62
C ILE A 123 3.42 -0.29 -5.86
N ALA A 124 2.65 0.80 -5.75
CA ALA A 124 1.22 0.80 -6.00
C ALA A 124 0.90 0.43 -7.46
N SER A 125 1.60 1.01 -8.43
CA SER A 125 1.42 0.70 -9.86
C SER A 125 1.65 -0.78 -10.16
N HIS A 126 2.58 -1.42 -9.45
CA HIS A 126 2.84 -2.85 -9.56
C HIS A 126 1.77 -3.69 -8.85
N ASN A 127 1.40 -3.33 -7.62
CA ASN A 127 0.55 -4.14 -6.77
C ASN A 127 -0.95 -4.06 -7.11
N MET A 128 -1.46 -2.89 -7.52
CA MET A 128 -2.89 -2.68 -7.70
C MET A 128 -3.52 -3.63 -8.73
N PRO A 129 -2.91 -3.89 -9.89
CA PRO A 129 -3.43 -4.91 -10.82
C PRO A 129 -3.51 -6.32 -10.22
N LEU A 130 -2.51 -6.71 -9.42
CA LEU A 130 -2.45 -8.02 -8.76
C LEU A 130 -3.55 -8.18 -7.70
N LEU A 131 -3.98 -7.06 -7.10
CA LEU A 131 -5.01 -7.02 -6.06
C LEU A 131 -6.43 -6.81 -6.61
N GLY A 132 -6.60 -6.80 -7.95
CA GLY A 132 -7.89 -6.67 -8.61
C GLY A 132 -8.32 -5.22 -8.87
N ALA A 133 -7.41 -4.26 -8.75
CA ALA A 133 -7.64 -2.84 -9.04
C ALA A 133 -6.92 -2.38 -10.33
N SER A 134 -7.00 -3.18 -11.40
CA SER A 134 -6.34 -2.88 -12.68
C SER A 134 -6.88 -1.62 -13.40
N HIS A 135 -8.06 -1.14 -13.01
CA HIS A 135 -8.67 0.11 -13.50
C HIS A 135 -8.16 1.34 -12.75
N ALA A 136 -7.36 1.16 -11.71
CA ALA A 136 -6.85 2.25 -10.89
C ALA A 136 -5.80 3.08 -11.65
N GLN A 137 -5.90 4.39 -11.56
CA GLN A 137 -4.90 5.33 -12.03
C GLN A 137 -4.00 5.73 -10.84
N VAL A 138 -2.69 5.52 -10.97
CA VAL A 138 -1.71 5.99 -9.98
C VAL A 138 -1.14 7.33 -10.45
N ILE A 139 -1.22 8.34 -9.58
CA ILE A 139 -0.70 9.69 -9.81
C ILE A 139 0.33 10.00 -8.72
N CYS A 140 1.57 10.28 -9.14
CA CYS A 140 2.63 10.71 -8.24
C CYS A 140 2.60 12.24 -8.14
N ALA A 141 1.89 12.75 -7.13
CA ALA A 141 1.71 14.17 -6.88
C ALA A 141 1.32 14.43 -5.42
N ASP A 142 1.47 15.67 -4.99
CA ASP A 142 0.86 16.13 -3.75
C ASP A 142 -0.66 16.22 -3.89
N ALA A 143 -1.39 15.92 -2.82
CA ALA A 143 -2.84 15.97 -2.77
C ALA A 143 -3.41 17.34 -3.15
N GLU A 144 -2.78 18.42 -2.68
CA GLU A 144 -3.18 19.79 -2.98
C GLU A 144 -3.09 20.08 -4.48
N HIS A 145 -1.97 19.71 -5.10
CA HIS A 145 -1.79 19.90 -6.54
C HIS A 145 -2.79 19.09 -7.38
N PHE A 146 -3.08 17.84 -6.96
CA PHE A 146 -4.11 17.02 -7.61
C PHE A 146 -5.49 17.71 -7.53
N LEU A 147 -5.84 18.32 -6.39
CA LEU A 147 -7.14 18.94 -6.16
C LEU A 147 -7.37 20.21 -6.99
N GLU A 148 -6.32 20.90 -7.45
CA GLU A 148 -6.43 22.10 -8.29
C GLU A 148 -7.20 21.81 -9.61
N ASP A 149 -6.97 20.62 -10.20
CA ASP A 149 -7.55 20.21 -11.48
C ASP A 149 -8.55 19.05 -11.36
N ALA A 150 -8.82 18.59 -10.13
CA ALA A 150 -9.66 17.42 -9.91
C ALA A 150 -11.12 17.68 -10.24
N SER A 151 -11.73 16.79 -11.02
CA SER A 151 -13.19 16.75 -11.16
C SER A 151 -13.84 16.26 -9.87
N GLN A 152 -15.14 16.56 -9.71
CA GLN A 152 -15.93 16.07 -8.59
C GLN A 152 -15.87 14.54 -8.50
N GLN A 153 -15.67 14.02 -7.28
CA GLN A 153 -15.62 12.59 -6.96
C GLN A 153 -16.79 12.21 -6.04
N ASP A 154 -17.29 10.99 -6.16
CA ASP A 154 -18.29 10.46 -5.22
C ASP A 154 -17.66 10.16 -3.86
N LEU A 155 -16.36 9.82 -3.83
CA LEU A 155 -15.59 9.62 -2.62
C LEU A 155 -14.21 10.28 -2.74
N LEU A 156 -13.87 11.12 -1.76
CA LEU A 156 -12.51 11.53 -1.46
C LEU A 156 -12.08 10.84 -0.16
N PHE A 157 -11.03 10.03 -0.23
CA PHE A 157 -10.47 9.35 0.93
C PHE A 157 -9.19 10.07 1.38
N LEU A 158 -9.08 10.29 2.70
CA LEU A 158 -7.95 10.96 3.34
C LEU A 158 -7.61 10.24 4.65
N ASP A 159 -6.38 9.77 4.77
CA ASP A 159 -5.80 9.24 6.01
C ASP A 159 -4.34 9.73 6.15
N PRO A 160 -4.12 11.04 6.39
CA PRO A 160 -2.79 11.64 6.40
C PRO A 160 -1.93 11.06 7.52
N ALA A 161 -0.62 10.97 7.28
CA ALA A 161 0.32 10.52 8.28
C ALA A 161 0.31 11.47 9.49
N ARG A 162 0.14 10.91 10.68
CA ARG A 162 0.14 11.67 11.95
C ARG A 162 1.56 11.97 12.43
N ARG A 163 2.41 12.44 11.53
CA ARG A 163 3.79 12.85 11.84
C ARG A 163 4.14 14.07 11.02
N ASP A 164 4.79 15.06 11.68
CA ASP A 164 5.37 16.19 10.99
C ASP A 164 6.66 15.81 10.23
N ASP A 165 7.24 16.74 9.49
CA ASP A 165 8.48 16.56 8.73
C ASP A 165 9.68 16.16 9.61
N SER A 166 9.61 16.42 10.92
CA SER A 166 10.61 16.00 11.91
C SER A 166 10.36 14.61 12.48
N GLY A 167 9.28 13.92 12.05
CA GLY A 167 8.87 12.60 12.51
C GLY A 167 8.14 12.58 13.86
N ARG A 168 7.78 13.75 14.43
CA ARG A 168 7.02 13.87 15.68
C ARG A 168 5.55 13.58 15.42
N LYS A 169 4.92 12.95 16.40
CA LYS A 169 3.48 12.67 16.32
C LYS A 169 2.67 13.96 16.40
N VAL A 170 1.82 14.19 15.43
CA VAL A 170 0.84 15.29 15.40
C VAL A 170 -0.57 14.77 15.64
N VAL A 171 -1.47 15.62 16.09
CA VAL A 171 -2.83 15.23 16.52
C VAL A 171 -3.90 15.98 15.72
N ALA A 172 -3.65 17.22 15.34
CA ALA A 172 -4.61 18.03 14.62
C ALA A 172 -4.44 17.88 13.09
N LEU A 173 -5.55 17.89 12.34
CA LEU A 173 -5.54 17.74 10.88
C LEU A 173 -4.72 18.80 10.16
N HIS A 174 -4.67 20.03 10.71
CA HIS A 174 -3.88 21.12 10.13
C HIS A 174 -2.36 20.99 10.36
N ASP A 175 -1.94 20.02 11.14
CA ASP A 175 -0.54 19.72 11.39
C ASP A 175 -0.04 18.49 10.57
N CYS A 176 -0.93 17.87 9.80
CA CYS A 176 -0.63 16.65 9.03
C CYS A 176 -0.13 16.96 7.64
#